data_55808a7574ecae756813591cf4817d1f
#
_entry.id   55808a7574ecae756813591cf4817d1f
#
_cell.length_a   1.000
_cell.length_b   1.000
_cell.length_c   1.000
_cell.angle_alpha   90.00
_cell.angle_beta   90.00
_cell.angle_gamma   90.00
#
_symmetry.space_group_name_H-M   'P 1'
#
loop_
_entity.id
_entity.type
_entity.pdbx_description
1 polymer ?
#
loop_
_entity_poly.entity_id
_entity_poly.type
_entity_poly.pdbx_seq_one_letter_code
_entity_poly.pdbx_strand_id
1 'polypeptide(L)'
;MSDKDWSRLMAAAQKGDGIRYRQLLDEVRPWLKRYFATRLPPAMVDDAVQDTLFALHEKRNTYDPARPFGPWLVAIARYKWIDRLRALRKSATLPISEDIAIEDHGAAIQTATTLEKLLKDLKPAQAEVIRLVKMHGFSIEEASARTGQSVSLVKVNIHRGITRMMIAAQRQVQADS
;
A
#
# COMPACT_ATOMS: atom_id res chain seq x y z
N MET A 1 10.85 -2.23 -10.75
CA MET A 1 9.86 -1.80 -11.73
C MET A 1 9.00 -0.71 -11.12
N SER A 2 8.55 0.24 -11.88
CA SER A 2 7.90 1.43 -11.34
C SER A 2 6.38 1.28 -11.32
N ASP A 3 5.71 2.06 -10.50
CA ASP A 3 4.24 2.15 -10.45
C ASP A 3 3.63 2.50 -11.82
N LYS A 4 4.35 3.27 -12.65
CA LYS A 4 3.95 3.57 -14.04
C LYS A 4 3.90 2.33 -14.94
N ASP A 5 4.75 1.35 -14.70
CA ASP A 5 4.76 0.11 -15.49
C ASP A 5 3.55 -0.75 -15.14
N TRP A 6 3.21 -0.86 -13.85
CA TRP A 6 2.01 -1.57 -13.40
C TRP A 6 0.72 -0.91 -13.90
N SER A 7 0.65 0.42 -13.90
CA SER A 7 -0.49 1.16 -14.46
C SER A 7 -0.70 0.84 -15.95
N ARG A 8 0.38 0.76 -16.74
CA ARG A 8 0.32 0.39 -18.17
C ARG A 8 -0.13 -1.05 -18.38
N LEU A 9 0.41 -1.99 -17.58
CA LEU A 9 0.03 -3.39 -17.64
C LEU A 9 -1.46 -3.59 -17.30
N MET A 10 -1.96 -2.91 -16.25
CA MET A 10 -3.36 -2.98 -15.88
C MET A 10 -4.27 -2.34 -16.94
N ALA A 11 -3.90 -1.21 -17.51
CA ALA A 11 -4.65 -0.58 -18.59
C ALA A 11 -4.75 -1.47 -19.83
N ALA A 12 -3.68 -2.21 -20.17
CA ALA A 12 -3.70 -3.21 -21.24
C ALA A 12 -4.59 -4.41 -20.89
N ALA A 13 -4.50 -4.88 -19.65
CA ALA A 13 -5.33 -5.97 -19.13
C ALA A 13 -6.84 -5.66 -19.19
N GLN A 14 -7.24 -4.43 -18.88
CA GLN A 14 -8.64 -3.97 -18.99
C GLN A 14 -9.15 -3.97 -20.44
N LYS A 15 -8.24 -3.87 -21.41
CA LYS A 15 -8.55 -3.98 -22.86
C LYS A 15 -8.53 -5.41 -23.37
N GLY A 16 -8.36 -6.40 -22.49
CA GLY A 16 -8.39 -7.83 -22.84
C GLY A 16 -7.02 -8.45 -23.09
N ASP A 17 -5.89 -7.73 -22.87
CA ASP A 17 -4.55 -8.29 -23.04
C ASP A 17 -4.20 -9.24 -21.88
N GLY A 18 -4.48 -10.52 -22.04
CA GLY A 18 -4.22 -11.56 -21.04
C GLY A 18 -2.72 -11.79 -20.78
N ILE A 19 -1.84 -11.53 -21.75
CA ILE A 19 -0.40 -11.68 -21.58
C ILE A 19 0.12 -10.60 -20.63
N ARG A 20 -0.26 -9.34 -20.85
CA ARG A 20 0.09 -8.21 -19.99
C ARG A 20 -0.52 -8.36 -18.60
N TYR A 21 -1.73 -8.91 -18.51
CA TYR A 21 -2.34 -9.19 -17.22
C TYR A 21 -1.55 -10.24 -16.43
N ARG A 22 -1.15 -11.33 -17.05
CA ARG A 22 -0.29 -12.35 -16.41
C ARG A 22 1.02 -11.75 -15.93
N GLN A 23 1.68 -10.96 -16.77
CA GLN A 23 2.89 -10.24 -16.39
C GLN A 23 2.67 -9.36 -15.16
N LEU A 24 1.57 -8.61 -15.09
CA LEU A 24 1.22 -7.80 -13.92
C LEU A 24 1.11 -8.65 -12.65
N LEU A 25 0.39 -9.78 -12.72
CA LEU A 25 0.19 -10.66 -11.57
C LEU A 25 1.51 -11.26 -11.07
N ASP A 26 2.40 -11.65 -11.98
CA ASP A 26 3.72 -12.19 -11.66
C ASP A 26 4.61 -11.17 -10.94
N GLU A 27 4.48 -9.89 -11.28
CA GLU A 27 5.23 -8.81 -10.65
C GLU A 27 4.62 -8.34 -9.32
N VAL A 28 3.31 -8.33 -9.22
CA VAL A 28 2.58 -7.93 -8.00
C VAL A 28 2.74 -8.99 -6.90
N ARG A 29 2.81 -10.27 -7.24
CA ARG A 29 2.92 -11.37 -6.28
C ARG A 29 4.10 -11.24 -5.31
N PRO A 30 5.36 -11.06 -5.73
CA PRO A 30 6.49 -10.90 -4.80
C PRO A 30 6.37 -9.60 -3.97
N TRP A 31 5.74 -8.56 -4.49
CA TRP A 31 5.45 -7.36 -3.72
C TRP A 31 4.44 -7.64 -2.60
N LEU A 32 3.34 -8.34 -2.89
CA LEU A 32 2.34 -8.74 -1.90
C LEU A 32 2.95 -9.65 -0.82
N LYS A 33 3.82 -10.58 -1.20
CA LYS A 33 4.53 -11.42 -0.23
C LYS A 33 5.32 -10.58 0.77
N ARG A 34 6.10 -9.61 0.32
CA ARG A 34 6.82 -8.69 1.22
C ARG A 34 5.87 -7.85 2.07
N TYR A 35 4.80 -7.33 1.46
CA TYR A 35 3.80 -6.54 2.17
C TYR A 35 3.17 -7.29 3.34
N PHE A 36 2.80 -8.56 3.15
CA PHE A 36 2.18 -9.37 4.18
C PHE A 36 3.19 -9.99 5.16
N ALA A 37 4.40 -10.33 4.72
CA ALA A 37 5.44 -10.92 5.58
C ALA A 37 5.83 -10.03 6.77
N THR A 38 5.67 -8.71 6.64
CA THR A 38 5.91 -7.76 7.74
C THR A 38 4.69 -7.49 8.61
N ARG A 39 3.54 -8.12 8.33
CA ARG A 39 2.22 -7.79 8.92
C ARG A 39 1.44 -8.99 9.43
N LEU A 40 1.76 -10.18 8.95
CA LEU A 40 1.05 -11.42 9.27
C LEU A 40 2.04 -12.52 9.68
N PRO A 41 1.60 -13.51 10.46
CA PRO A 41 2.35 -14.73 10.69
C PRO A 41 2.69 -15.43 9.37
N PRO A 42 3.89 -16.06 9.24
CA PRO A 42 4.34 -16.69 8.00
C PRO A 42 3.33 -17.66 7.38
N ALA A 43 2.64 -18.45 8.20
CA ALA A 43 1.63 -19.42 7.76
C ALA A 43 0.43 -18.78 7.03
N MET A 44 0.18 -17.47 7.21
CA MET A 44 -0.96 -16.76 6.62
C MET A 44 -0.60 -15.93 5.41
N VAL A 45 0.69 -15.77 5.10
CA VAL A 45 1.17 -14.88 4.05
C VAL A 45 0.70 -15.32 2.67
N ASP A 46 0.89 -16.59 2.32
CA ASP A 46 0.54 -17.10 0.99
C ASP A 46 -0.97 -17.04 0.73
N ASP A 47 -1.79 -17.35 1.73
CA ASP A 47 -3.24 -17.21 1.63
C ASP A 47 -3.67 -15.76 1.45
N ALA A 48 -3.07 -14.82 2.20
CA ALA A 48 -3.37 -13.39 2.06
C ALA A 48 -2.97 -12.86 0.67
N VAL A 49 -1.86 -13.35 0.11
CA VAL A 49 -1.45 -13.05 -1.27
C VAL A 49 -2.49 -13.55 -2.27
N GLN A 50 -2.94 -14.79 -2.15
CA GLN A 50 -3.94 -15.39 -3.05
C GLN A 50 -5.26 -14.62 -2.98
N ASP A 51 -5.78 -14.34 -1.78
CA ASP A 51 -7.00 -13.57 -1.58
C ASP A 51 -6.92 -12.17 -2.19
N THR A 52 -5.72 -11.55 -2.12
CA THR A 52 -5.50 -10.22 -2.69
C THR A 52 -5.45 -10.26 -4.21
N LEU A 53 -4.78 -11.25 -4.79
CA LEU A 53 -4.75 -11.45 -6.25
C LEU A 53 -6.14 -11.75 -6.81
N PHE A 54 -6.94 -12.53 -6.08
CA PHE A 54 -8.33 -12.79 -6.44
C PHE A 54 -9.17 -11.50 -6.41
N ALA A 55 -9.09 -10.73 -5.32
CA ALA A 55 -9.78 -9.45 -5.21
C ALA A 55 -9.33 -8.43 -6.27
N LEU A 56 -8.04 -8.42 -6.62
CA LEU A 56 -7.51 -7.62 -7.72
C LEU A 56 -8.16 -8.04 -9.05
N HIS A 57 -8.29 -9.34 -9.28
CA HIS A 57 -8.94 -9.86 -10.49
C HIS A 57 -10.39 -9.43 -10.58
N GLU A 58 -11.17 -9.59 -9.51
CA GLU A 58 -12.58 -9.19 -9.47
C GLU A 58 -12.77 -7.68 -9.68
N LYS A 59 -11.89 -6.88 -9.06
CA LYS A 59 -11.98 -5.42 -9.06
C LYS A 59 -11.23 -4.75 -10.21
N ARG A 60 -10.55 -5.48 -11.11
CA ARG A 60 -9.72 -4.93 -12.17
C ARG A 60 -10.41 -3.87 -13.03
N ASN A 61 -11.71 -4.04 -13.27
CA ASN A 61 -12.49 -3.11 -14.09
C ASN A 61 -12.84 -1.80 -13.35
N THR A 62 -12.65 -1.75 -12.02
CA THR A 62 -12.87 -0.54 -11.20
C THR A 62 -11.61 0.34 -11.11
N TYR A 63 -10.47 -0.15 -11.58
CA TYR A 63 -9.24 0.63 -11.60
C TYR A 63 -9.32 1.71 -12.67
N ASP A 64 -8.98 2.94 -12.29
CA ASP A 64 -8.86 4.10 -13.19
C ASP A 64 -7.43 4.22 -13.71
N PRO A 65 -7.16 4.00 -15.01
CA PRO A 65 -5.81 4.09 -15.58
C PRO A 65 -5.17 5.48 -15.49
N ALA A 66 -5.94 6.53 -15.25
CA ALA A 66 -5.43 7.87 -15.01
C ALA A 66 -4.78 8.03 -13.61
N ARG A 67 -4.96 7.06 -12.73
CA ARG A 67 -4.43 7.07 -11.35
C ARG A 67 -3.27 6.11 -11.18
N PRO A 68 -2.36 6.35 -10.20
CA PRO A 68 -1.30 5.40 -9.85
C PRO A 68 -1.87 4.05 -9.41
N PHE A 69 -1.26 2.96 -9.87
CA PHE A 69 -1.70 1.59 -9.55
C PHE A 69 -1.36 1.17 -8.12
N GLY A 70 -0.18 1.57 -7.63
CA GLY A 70 0.32 1.17 -6.30
C GLY A 70 -0.64 1.52 -5.16
N PRO A 71 -1.12 2.77 -5.04
CA PRO A 71 -2.11 3.14 -4.02
C PRO A 71 -3.40 2.32 -4.09
N TRP A 72 -3.90 2.01 -5.28
CA TRP A 72 -5.08 1.17 -5.46
C TRP A 72 -4.83 -0.28 -5.02
N LEU A 73 -3.67 -0.85 -5.36
CA LEU A 73 -3.25 -2.17 -4.89
C LEU A 73 -3.08 -2.22 -3.37
N VAL A 74 -2.46 -1.19 -2.77
CA VAL A 74 -2.28 -1.07 -1.31
C VAL A 74 -3.64 -1.07 -0.61
N ALA A 75 -4.63 -0.37 -1.14
CA ALA A 75 -5.97 -0.34 -0.55
C ALA A 75 -6.59 -1.74 -0.50
N ILE A 76 -6.49 -2.53 -1.59
CA ILE A 76 -6.97 -3.92 -1.62
C ILE A 76 -6.20 -4.80 -0.63
N ALA A 77 -4.86 -4.70 -0.62
CA ALA A 77 -4.01 -5.49 0.27
C ALA A 77 -4.27 -5.16 1.75
N ARG A 78 -4.45 -3.86 2.08
CA ARG A 78 -4.80 -3.41 3.43
C ARG A 78 -6.14 -3.98 3.90
N TYR A 79 -7.15 -3.96 3.04
CA TYR A 79 -8.45 -4.54 3.35
C TYR A 79 -8.32 -6.03 3.70
N LYS A 80 -7.62 -6.82 2.87
CA LYS A 80 -7.38 -8.24 3.12
C LYS A 80 -6.55 -8.49 4.39
N TRP A 81 -5.59 -7.65 4.69
CA TRP A 81 -4.84 -7.71 5.95
C TRP A 81 -5.74 -7.49 7.16
N ILE A 82 -6.60 -6.46 7.14
CA ILE A 82 -7.53 -6.17 8.24
C ILE A 82 -8.51 -7.33 8.43
N ASP A 83 -9.05 -7.90 7.36
CA ASP A 83 -9.94 -9.07 7.43
C ASP A 83 -9.27 -10.26 8.11
N ARG A 84 -8.00 -10.52 7.78
CA ARG A 84 -7.21 -11.58 8.42
C ARG A 84 -6.97 -11.31 9.91
N LEU A 85 -6.65 -10.06 10.28
CA LEU A 85 -6.50 -9.68 11.68
C LEU A 85 -7.80 -9.86 12.47
N ARG A 86 -8.95 -9.54 11.88
CA ARG A 86 -10.27 -9.77 12.50
C ARG A 86 -10.55 -11.26 12.71
N ALA A 87 -10.26 -12.08 11.71
CA ALA A 87 -10.42 -13.52 11.81
C ALA A 87 -9.53 -14.10 12.92
N LEU A 88 -8.27 -13.68 13.03
CA LEU A 88 -7.37 -14.07 14.11
C LEU A 88 -7.89 -13.67 15.50
N ARG A 89 -8.39 -12.45 15.64
CA ARG A 89 -8.94 -11.96 16.91
C ARG A 89 -10.20 -12.75 17.33
N LYS A 90 -11.05 -13.03 16.38
CA LYS A 90 -12.27 -13.83 16.62
C LYS A 90 -11.95 -15.24 17.08
N SER A 91 -10.86 -15.86 16.58
CA SER A 91 -10.44 -17.20 16.99
C SER A 91 -9.65 -17.21 18.30
N ALA A 92 -9.04 -16.09 18.72
CA ALA A 92 -8.16 -16.01 19.89
C ALA A 92 -8.85 -15.51 21.17
N THR A 93 -10.15 -15.21 21.16
CA THR A 93 -10.94 -14.73 22.34
C THR A 93 -10.31 -13.51 23.05
N LEU A 94 -9.60 -12.61 22.32
CA LEU A 94 -8.97 -11.43 22.88
C LEU A 94 -9.89 -10.20 22.82
N PRO A 95 -9.86 -9.29 23.83
CA PRO A 95 -10.73 -8.11 23.83
C PRO A 95 -10.43 -7.18 22.66
N ILE A 96 -11.51 -6.64 22.10
CA ILE A 96 -11.50 -5.75 20.93
C ILE A 96 -10.96 -4.38 21.36
N SER A 97 -9.81 -3.96 20.83
CA SER A 97 -9.52 -2.53 20.77
C SER A 97 -10.12 -1.98 19.47
N GLU A 98 -11.03 -1.01 19.60
CA GLU A 98 -11.92 -0.52 18.52
C GLU A 98 -11.25 0.38 17.46
N ASP A 99 -9.93 0.47 17.38
CA ASP A 99 -9.22 1.48 16.57
C ASP A 99 -8.80 1.02 15.15
N ILE A 100 -9.51 0.05 14.55
CA ILE A 100 -9.33 -0.21 13.10
C ILE A 100 -10.61 0.17 12.38
N ALA A 101 -10.79 1.47 12.14
CA ALA A 101 -11.85 1.98 11.30
C ALA A 101 -11.77 1.39 9.89
N ILE A 102 -12.87 0.79 9.43
CA ILE A 102 -13.03 0.36 8.04
C ILE A 102 -13.41 1.60 7.26
N GLU A 103 -12.45 2.17 6.55
CA GLU A 103 -12.77 3.15 5.52
C GLU A 103 -13.31 2.41 4.28
N ASP A 104 -14.46 2.84 3.80
CA ASP A 104 -15.11 2.41 2.57
C ASP A 104 -14.17 2.51 1.37
N HIS A 105 -14.34 1.65 0.35
CA HIS A 105 -13.49 1.63 -0.84
C HIS A 105 -13.38 2.97 -1.56
N GLY A 106 -14.41 3.81 -1.50
CA GLY A 106 -14.38 5.18 -2.01
C GLY A 106 -13.41 6.07 -1.26
N ALA A 107 -13.37 5.97 0.07
CA ALA A 107 -12.45 6.70 0.93
C ALA A 107 -11.00 6.24 0.73
N ALA A 108 -10.73 4.96 0.50
CA ALA A 108 -9.38 4.45 0.27
C ALA A 108 -8.74 5.03 -1.03
N ILE A 109 -9.53 5.28 -2.07
CA ILE A 109 -9.05 5.91 -3.32
C ILE A 109 -8.79 7.40 -3.10
N GLN A 110 -9.64 8.11 -2.36
CA GLN A 110 -9.42 9.50 -1.97
C GLN A 110 -8.20 9.63 -1.06
N THR A 111 -8.05 8.72 -0.09
CA THR A 111 -6.90 8.67 0.82
C THR A 111 -5.59 8.44 0.07
N ALA A 112 -5.57 7.58 -0.96
CA ALA A 112 -4.39 7.35 -1.79
C ALA A 112 -3.99 8.59 -2.60
N THR A 113 -4.94 9.32 -3.17
CA THR A 113 -4.69 10.57 -3.89
C THR A 113 -4.20 11.67 -2.94
N THR A 114 -4.76 11.75 -1.74
CA THR A 114 -4.34 12.66 -0.68
C THR A 114 -2.92 12.31 -0.19
N LEU A 115 -2.62 11.03 -0.01
CA LEU A 115 -1.30 10.55 0.40
C LEU A 115 -0.22 10.94 -0.62
N GLU A 116 -0.47 10.75 -1.91
CA GLU A 116 0.48 11.19 -2.95
C GLU A 116 0.67 12.70 -3.00
N LYS A 117 -0.38 13.50 -2.74
CA LYS A 117 -0.24 14.95 -2.58
C LYS A 117 0.66 15.30 -1.39
N LEU A 118 0.40 14.70 -0.22
CA LEU A 118 1.20 14.92 0.99
C LEU A 118 2.67 14.49 0.82
N LEU A 119 2.93 13.43 0.04
CA LEU A 119 4.30 13.00 -0.26
C LEU A 119 5.04 13.99 -1.16
N LYS A 120 4.35 14.74 -2.04
CA LYS A 120 4.98 15.77 -2.88
C LYS A 120 5.53 16.94 -2.07
N ASP A 121 4.97 17.22 -0.91
CA ASP A 121 5.38 18.32 -0.02
C ASP A 121 6.58 17.93 0.88
N LEU A 122 7.02 16.67 0.81
CA LEU A 122 8.18 16.19 1.53
C LEU A 122 9.48 16.38 0.75
N LYS A 123 10.60 16.40 1.49
CA LYS A 123 11.93 16.28 0.86
C LYS A 123 12.01 14.95 0.09
N PRO A 124 12.64 14.93 -1.11
CA PRO A 124 12.70 13.71 -1.94
C PRO A 124 13.17 12.46 -1.18
N ALA A 125 14.22 12.59 -0.37
CA ALA A 125 14.76 11.50 0.44
C ALA A 125 13.77 10.96 1.50
N GLN A 126 12.87 11.81 2.01
CA GLN A 126 11.81 11.41 2.96
C GLN A 126 10.65 10.72 2.24
N ALA A 127 10.20 11.29 1.13
CA ALA A 127 9.13 10.70 0.32
C ALA A 127 9.52 9.31 -0.21
N GLU A 128 10.77 9.14 -0.66
CA GLU A 128 11.29 7.88 -1.19
C GLU A 128 11.28 6.76 -0.15
N VAL A 129 11.83 6.99 1.05
CA VAL A 129 11.86 5.96 2.10
C VAL A 129 10.45 5.63 2.62
N ILE A 130 9.55 6.62 2.67
CA ILE A 130 8.14 6.37 3.03
C ILE A 130 7.46 5.51 1.98
N ARG A 131 7.64 5.80 0.69
CA ARG A 131 7.10 4.95 -0.39
C ARG A 131 7.64 3.53 -0.27
N LEU A 132 8.94 3.35 -0.15
CA LEU A 132 9.56 2.02 -0.05
C LEU A 132 9.02 1.24 1.16
N VAL A 133 9.05 1.82 2.35
CA VAL A 133 8.71 1.09 3.57
C VAL A 133 7.20 0.99 3.80
N LYS A 134 6.44 2.08 3.63
CA LYS A 134 5.02 2.13 3.99
C LYS A 134 4.08 1.74 2.85
N MET A 135 4.46 2.02 1.61
CA MET A 135 3.62 1.72 0.46
C MET A 135 4.05 0.43 -0.25
N HIS A 136 5.37 0.20 -0.38
CA HIS A 136 5.90 -0.96 -1.10
C HIS A 136 6.29 -2.13 -0.19
N GLY A 137 6.18 -1.99 1.14
CA GLY A 137 6.41 -3.07 2.10
C GLY A 137 7.86 -3.53 2.23
N PHE A 138 8.83 -2.72 1.79
CA PHE A 138 10.25 -3.01 2.03
C PHE A 138 10.59 -2.85 3.52
N SER A 139 11.56 -3.64 4.00
CA SER A 139 12.14 -3.44 5.33
C SER A 139 12.97 -2.14 5.35
N ILE A 140 13.32 -1.68 6.55
CA ILE A 140 14.18 -0.50 6.70
C ILE A 140 15.56 -0.77 6.13
N GLU A 141 16.07 -1.98 6.27
CA GLU A 141 17.36 -2.44 5.76
C GLU A 141 17.34 -2.49 4.22
N GLU A 142 16.28 -3.02 3.63
CA GLU A 142 16.09 -3.02 2.17
C GLU A 142 15.95 -1.60 1.60
N ALA A 143 15.23 -0.72 2.29
CA ALA A 143 15.13 0.68 1.92
C ALA A 143 16.47 1.41 2.03
N SER A 144 17.28 1.11 3.08
CA SER A 144 18.64 1.60 3.24
C SER A 144 19.52 1.19 2.05
N ALA A 145 19.52 -0.08 1.70
CA ALA A 145 20.30 -0.61 0.58
C ALA A 145 19.90 0.02 -0.78
N ARG A 146 18.60 0.30 -0.99
CA ARG A 146 18.09 0.87 -2.24
C ARG A 146 18.34 2.36 -2.40
N THR A 147 18.28 3.11 -1.30
CA THR A 147 18.41 4.57 -1.31
C THR A 147 19.82 5.07 -1.02
N GLY A 148 20.74 4.19 -0.60
CA GLY A 148 22.06 4.56 -0.13
C GLY A 148 22.07 5.30 1.21
N GLN A 149 20.93 5.44 1.87
CA GLN A 149 20.82 6.07 3.19
C GLN A 149 21.14 5.05 4.27
N SER A 150 21.78 5.47 5.37
CA SER A 150 21.99 4.60 6.51
C SER A 150 20.66 4.18 7.14
N VAL A 151 20.61 3.02 7.78
CA VAL A 151 19.43 2.49 8.50
C VAL A 151 18.86 3.53 9.48
N SER A 152 19.75 4.21 10.22
CA SER A 152 19.36 5.27 11.16
C SER A 152 18.72 6.46 10.43
N LEU A 153 19.29 6.87 9.29
CA LEU A 153 18.76 7.98 8.50
C LEU A 153 17.40 7.63 7.88
N VAL A 154 17.20 6.39 7.41
CA VAL A 154 15.91 5.90 6.93
C VAL A 154 14.85 6.02 8.03
N LYS A 155 15.15 5.56 9.26
CA LYS A 155 14.22 5.69 10.41
C LYS A 155 13.87 7.14 10.70
N VAL A 156 14.86 8.03 10.74
CA VAL A 156 14.66 9.47 10.99
C VAL A 156 13.83 10.11 9.87
N ASN A 157 14.12 9.80 8.61
CA ASN A 157 13.40 10.35 7.47
C ASN A 157 11.94 9.88 7.43
N ILE A 158 11.66 8.62 7.76
CA ILE A 158 10.29 8.11 7.90
C ILE A 158 9.56 8.88 9.00
N HIS A 159 10.14 8.99 10.19
CA HIS A 159 9.51 9.68 11.33
C HIS A 159 9.21 11.16 10.99
N ARG A 160 10.22 11.89 10.50
CA ARG A 160 10.06 13.31 10.14
C ARG A 160 9.07 13.52 9.00
N GLY A 161 9.07 12.64 8.01
CA GLY A 161 8.13 12.69 6.89
C GLY A 161 6.69 12.47 7.33
N ILE A 162 6.44 11.43 8.14
CA ILE A 162 5.10 11.15 8.69
C ILE A 162 4.59 12.32 9.54
N THR A 163 5.43 12.86 10.43
CA THR A 163 5.06 14.02 11.27
C THR A 163 4.66 15.23 10.41
N ARG A 164 5.40 15.52 9.34
CA ARG A 164 5.04 16.61 8.40
C ARG A 164 3.72 16.35 7.68
N MET A 165 3.50 15.13 7.23
CA MET A 165 2.24 14.74 6.56
C MET A 165 1.05 14.87 7.50
N MET A 166 1.19 14.49 8.78
CA MET A 166 0.12 14.66 9.78
C MET A 166 -0.22 16.14 10.00
N ILE A 167 0.79 17.01 10.12
CA ILE A 167 0.58 18.46 10.27
C ILE A 167 -0.10 19.04 9.03
N ALA A 168 0.32 18.64 7.84
CA ALA A 168 -0.27 19.11 6.58
C ALA A 168 -1.75 18.66 6.44
N ALA A 169 -2.04 17.40 6.78
CA ALA A 169 -3.40 16.86 6.77
C ALA A 169 -4.33 17.60 7.75
N GLN A 170 -3.85 17.90 8.96
CA GLN A 170 -4.63 18.67 9.95
C GLN A 170 -4.96 20.10 9.45
N ARG A 171 -4.02 20.75 8.77
CA ARG A 171 -4.25 22.08 8.20
C ARG A 171 -5.28 22.07 7.07
N GLN A 172 -5.30 21.02 6.25
CA GLN A 172 -6.31 20.87 5.19
C GLN A 172 -7.71 20.72 5.77
N VAL A 173 -7.88 19.87 6.79
CA VAL A 173 -9.17 19.70 7.48
C VAL A 173 -9.67 21.00 8.10
N GLN A 174 -8.78 21.84 8.65
CA GLN A 174 -9.15 23.14 9.24
C GLN A 174 -9.46 24.22 8.18
N ALA A 175 -8.95 24.08 6.95
CA ALA A 175 -9.23 25.02 5.87
C ALA A 175 -10.55 24.72 5.13
N ASP A 176 -11.03 23.48 5.23
CA ASP A 176 -12.27 23.01 4.61
C ASP A 176 -13.48 23.02 5.58
N SER A 177 -13.28 23.53 6.81
CA SER A 177 -14.31 23.68 7.88
C SER A 177 -14.74 25.13 8.06
#